data_1569801fcb58b4963c5dd7401326044b
#
_entry.id   1569801fcb58b4963c5dd7401326044b
#
_cell.length_a   1.000
_cell.length_b   1.000
_cell.length_c   1.000
_cell.angle_alpha   90.00
_cell.angle_beta   90.00
_cell.angle_gamma   90.00
#
_symmetry.space_group_name_H-M   'P 1'
#
loop_
_entity.id
_entity.type
_entity.pdbx_description
1 polymer ?
#
loop_
_entity_poly.entity_id
_entity_poly.type
_entity_poly.pdbx_seq_one_letter_code
_entity_poly.pdbx_strand_id
1 'polypeptide(L)'
;MKKFSDIYEKKVGIVQRKKQARRMARLVQTKQFQMKKKRTLLKRRDTAKLAVVAKKKVTNKYRKKVAPDYKDMSPQQKIVIDQRVQQKFGVKIAKITKKLIPKLKAAEGERVKKAKVAYKAGKET
;
A
#
# COMPACT_ATOMS: atom_id res chain seq x y z
N MET A 1 24.76 9.26 -25.41
CA MET A 1 23.86 10.08 -26.24
C MET A 1 22.45 9.44 -26.25
N LYS A 2 21.46 10.15 -25.81
CA LYS A 2 20.08 9.63 -25.84
C LYS A 2 19.61 9.57 -27.30
N LYS A 3 19.13 8.40 -27.70
CA LYS A 3 18.56 8.23 -29.04
C LYS A 3 17.31 9.10 -29.19
N PHE A 4 17.07 9.61 -30.39
CA PHE A 4 15.87 10.39 -30.71
C PHE A 4 14.57 9.64 -30.33
N SER A 5 14.54 8.33 -30.49
CA SER A 5 13.44 7.46 -30.09
C SER A 5 13.12 7.55 -28.59
N ASP A 6 14.14 7.64 -27.72
CA ASP A 6 13.92 7.72 -26.25
C ASP A 6 13.25 9.04 -25.87
N ILE A 7 13.59 10.15 -26.53
CA ILE A 7 12.96 11.45 -26.31
C ILE A 7 11.51 11.42 -26.78
N TYR A 8 11.26 10.82 -27.92
CA TYR A 8 9.92 10.64 -28.49
C TYR A 8 9.05 9.74 -27.61
N GLU A 9 9.59 8.64 -27.16
CA GLU A 9 8.89 7.71 -26.25
C GLU A 9 8.50 8.38 -24.94
N LYS A 10 9.35 9.23 -24.35
CA LYS A 10 9.00 9.99 -23.14
C LYS A 10 7.82 10.94 -23.38
N LYS A 11 7.76 11.64 -24.51
CA LYS A 11 6.63 12.51 -24.84
C LYS A 11 5.34 11.71 -25.05
N VAL A 12 5.42 10.62 -25.82
CA VAL A 12 4.30 9.69 -26.03
C VAL A 12 3.87 9.09 -24.70
N GLY A 13 4.81 8.73 -23.83
CA GLY A 13 4.53 8.20 -22.51
C GLY A 13 3.70 9.13 -21.64
N ILE A 14 3.97 10.43 -21.67
CA ILE A 14 3.20 11.45 -20.93
C ILE A 14 1.77 11.54 -21.46
N VAL A 15 1.60 11.61 -22.77
CA VAL A 15 0.29 11.69 -23.43
C VAL A 15 -0.52 10.40 -23.12
N GLN A 16 0.10 9.23 -23.25
CA GLN A 16 -0.53 7.96 -22.93
C GLN A 16 -0.92 7.86 -21.46
N ARG A 17 -0.08 8.34 -20.55
CA ARG A 17 -0.39 8.38 -19.11
C ARG A 17 -1.62 9.24 -18.84
N LYS A 18 -1.75 10.40 -19.47
CA LYS A 18 -2.93 11.25 -19.36
C LYS A 18 -4.18 10.56 -19.91
N LYS A 19 -4.08 9.88 -21.07
CA LYS A 19 -5.18 9.12 -21.65
C LYS A 19 -5.59 7.97 -20.74
N GLN A 20 -4.62 7.22 -20.19
CA GLN A 20 -4.87 6.14 -19.23
C GLN A 20 -5.54 6.65 -17.97
N ALA A 21 -5.08 7.80 -17.43
CA ALA A 21 -5.69 8.42 -16.26
C ALA A 21 -7.17 8.78 -16.52
N ARG A 22 -7.49 9.34 -17.68
CA ARG A 22 -8.87 9.63 -18.08
C ARG A 22 -9.71 8.38 -18.24
N ARG A 23 -9.16 7.32 -18.86
CA ARG A 23 -9.84 6.02 -18.99
C ARG A 23 -10.12 5.42 -17.63
N MET A 24 -9.14 5.44 -16.72
CA MET A 24 -9.32 4.94 -15.35
C MET A 24 -10.37 5.74 -14.60
N ALA A 25 -10.37 7.07 -14.71
CA ALA A 25 -11.38 7.91 -14.08
C ALA A 25 -12.80 7.56 -14.55
N ARG A 26 -12.99 7.29 -15.85
CA ARG A 26 -14.27 6.81 -16.38
C ARG A 26 -14.62 5.41 -15.89
N LEU A 27 -13.65 4.50 -15.88
CA LEU A 27 -13.82 3.11 -15.49
C LEU A 27 -14.21 2.99 -14.01
N VAL A 28 -13.63 3.82 -13.14
CA VAL A 28 -13.94 3.87 -11.71
C VAL A 28 -15.42 4.21 -11.47
N GLN A 29 -16.05 4.99 -12.35
CA GLN A 29 -17.45 5.36 -12.25
C GLN A 29 -18.40 4.24 -12.73
N THR A 30 -17.90 3.23 -13.43
CA THR A 30 -18.77 2.12 -13.92
C THR A 30 -19.19 1.19 -12.78
N LYS A 31 -20.40 0.67 -12.87
CA LYS A 31 -20.92 -0.33 -11.92
C LYS A 31 -20.05 -1.57 -11.84
N GLN A 32 -19.52 -2.02 -12.98
CA GLN A 32 -18.66 -3.20 -13.04
C GLN A 32 -17.38 -3.03 -12.22
N PHE A 33 -16.73 -1.88 -12.32
CA PHE A 33 -15.52 -1.59 -11.54
C PHE A 33 -15.83 -1.51 -10.04
N GLN A 34 -16.91 -0.83 -9.67
CA GLN A 34 -17.35 -0.75 -8.29
C GLN A 34 -17.70 -2.12 -7.70
N MET A 35 -18.35 -2.98 -8.48
CA MET A 35 -18.65 -4.37 -8.07
C MET A 35 -17.37 -5.18 -7.87
N LYS A 36 -16.40 -5.08 -8.79
CA LYS A 36 -15.08 -5.74 -8.64
C LYS A 36 -14.35 -5.25 -7.40
N LYS A 37 -14.37 -3.96 -7.15
CA LYS A 37 -13.75 -3.35 -5.95
C LYS A 37 -14.40 -3.88 -4.67
N LYS A 38 -15.73 -3.93 -4.62
CA LYS A 38 -16.48 -4.50 -3.50
C LYS A 38 -16.17 -5.98 -3.28
N ARG A 39 -16.11 -6.78 -4.35
CA ARG A 39 -15.72 -8.20 -4.26
C ARG A 39 -14.30 -8.38 -3.75
N THR A 40 -13.37 -7.52 -4.16
CA THR A 40 -11.98 -7.55 -3.66
C THR A 40 -11.93 -7.27 -2.15
N LEU A 41 -12.76 -6.35 -1.66
CA LEU A 41 -12.86 -6.06 -0.23
C LEU A 41 -13.39 -7.23 0.59
N LEU A 42 -14.17 -8.13 -0.02
CA LEU A 42 -14.68 -9.34 0.63
C LEU A 42 -13.62 -10.43 0.82
N LYS A 43 -12.52 -10.36 0.07
CA LYS A 43 -11.43 -11.34 0.17
C LYS A 43 -10.55 -11.05 1.38
N ARG A 44 -10.23 -12.12 2.12
CA ARG A 44 -9.27 -12.07 3.21
C ARG A 44 -7.85 -11.93 2.67
N ARG A 45 -7.07 -11.02 3.24
CA ARG A 45 -5.66 -10.89 2.89
C ARG A 45 -4.86 -12.09 3.42
N ASP A 46 -3.89 -12.55 2.63
CA ASP A 46 -2.99 -13.63 3.03
C ASP A 46 -2.12 -13.23 4.22
N THR A 47 -1.69 -14.23 5.01
CA THR A 47 -0.77 -14.02 6.12
C THR A 47 0.51 -13.31 5.69
N ALA A 48 1.05 -13.63 4.50
CA ALA A 48 2.22 -12.96 3.95
C ALA A 48 2.00 -11.46 3.73
N LYS A 49 0.85 -11.05 3.21
CA LYS A 49 0.49 -9.65 3.03
C LYS A 49 0.32 -8.92 4.36
N LEU A 50 -0.29 -9.58 5.34
CA LEU A 50 -0.43 -9.04 6.69
C LEU A 50 0.92 -8.86 7.38
N ALA A 51 1.85 -9.80 7.18
CA ALA A 51 3.21 -9.69 7.69
C ALA A 51 3.95 -8.48 7.09
N VAL A 52 3.81 -8.23 5.80
CA VAL A 52 4.39 -7.05 5.14
C VAL A 52 3.81 -5.76 5.72
N VAL A 53 2.50 -5.68 5.91
CA VAL A 53 1.82 -4.51 6.51
C VAL A 53 2.29 -4.30 7.94
N ALA A 54 2.41 -5.36 8.74
CA ALA A 54 2.90 -5.29 10.11
C ALA A 54 4.33 -4.75 10.16
N LYS A 55 5.22 -5.28 9.32
CA LYS A 55 6.61 -4.83 9.23
C LYS A 55 6.71 -3.35 8.86
N LYS A 56 5.91 -2.90 7.90
CA LYS A 56 5.87 -1.48 7.51
C LYS A 56 5.43 -0.58 8.67
N LYS A 57 4.38 -0.95 9.39
CA LYS A 57 3.89 -0.17 10.54
C LYS A 57 4.95 -0.03 11.62
N VAL A 58 5.58 -1.14 12.00
CA VAL A 58 6.62 -1.16 13.03
C VAL A 58 7.85 -0.38 12.58
N THR A 59 8.29 -0.57 11.35
CA THR A 59 9.44 0.15 10.77
C THR A 59 9.18 1.66 10.75
N ASN A 60 7.99 2.09 10.35
CA ASN A 60 7.62 3.51 10.33
C ASN A 60 7.60 4.11 11.74
N LYS A 61 7.18 3.36 12.74
CA LYS A 61 7.22 3.79 14.13
C LYS A 61 8.65 4.08 14.59
N TYR A 62 9.59 3.20 14.25
CA TYR A 62 11.01 3.41 14.58
C TYR A 62 11.68 4.50 13.74
N ARG A 63 11.30 4.65 12.48
CA ARG A 63 11.72 5.78 11.64
C ARG A 63 11.36 7.11 12.28
N LYS A 64 10.14 7.26 12.76
CA LYS A 64 9.70 8.47 13.46
C LYS A 64 10.46 8.72 14.76
N LYS A 65 10.86 7.66 15.47
CA LYS A 65 11.66 7.76 16.68
C LYS A 65 13.08 8.29 16.40
N VAL A 66 13.72 7.79 15.35
CA VAL A 66 15.09 8.15 14.96
C VAL A 66 15.12 9.51 14.26
N ALA A 67 14.16 9.76 13.38
CA ALA A 67 14.08 10.98 12.58
C ALA A 67 12.61 11.42 12.45
N PRO A 68 12.15 12.35 13.32
CA PRO A 68 10.77 12.85 13.23
C PRO A 68 10.44 13.53 11.89
N ASP A 69 11.45 14.07 11.22
CA ASP A 69 11.35 14.77 9.92
C ASP A 69 11.66 13.86 8.73
N TYR A 70 11.55 12.53 8.88
CA TYR A 70 11.87 11.55 7.84
C TYR A 70 11.16 11.83 6.50
N LYS A 71 9.92 12.29 6.55
CA LYS A 71 9.13 12.58 5.33
C LYS A 71 9.74 13.71 4.49
N ASP A 72 10.39 14.67 5.13
CA ASP A 72 10.97 15.86 4.48
C ASP A 72 12.42 15.64 4.06
N MET A 73 12.98 14.49 4.34
CA MET A 73 14.37 14.15 3.99
C MET A 73 14.53 13.81 2.52
N SER A 74 15.74 14.06 2.00
CA SER A 74 16.13 13.61 0.65
C SER A 74 16.17 12.07 0.58
N PRO A 75 16.02 11.45 -0.61
CA PRO A 75 16.11 9.98 -0.75
C PRO A 75 17.40 9.39 -0.18
N GLN A 76 18.51 10.07 -0.32
CA GLN A 76 19.81 9.62 0.23
C GLN A 76 19.80 9.60 1.76
N GLN A 77 19.27 10.64 2.39
CA GLN A 77 19.13 10.71 3.85
C GLN A 77 18.18 9.64 4.38
N LYS A 78 17.08 9.37 3.66
CA LYS A 78 16.15 8.29 3.99
C LYS A 78 16.83 6.93 4.02
N ILE A 79 17.70 6.65 3.06
CA ILE A 79 18.46 5.39 3.00
C ILE A 79 19.36 5.24 4.23
N VAL A 80 20.04 6.30 4.63
CA VAL A 80 20.91 6.30 5.83
C VAL A 80 20.10 6.04 7.10
N ILE A 81 18.94 6.68 7.24
CA ILE A 81 18.03 6.48 8.37
C ILE A 81 17.52 5.04 8.38
N ASP A 82 17.10 4.50 7.24
CA ASP A 82 16.63 3.12 7.13
C ASP A 82 17.70 2.11 7.54
N GLN A 83 18.95 2.33 7.16
CA GLN A 83 20.07 1.49 7.58
C GLN A 83 20.29 1.56 9.10
N ARG A 84 20.23 2.75 9.70
CA ARG A 84 20.35 2.93 11.16
C ARG A 84 19.22 2.22 11.91
N VAL A 85 18.00 2.34 11.44
CA VAL A 85 16.83 1.66 12.01
C VAL A 85 17.03 0.14 11.94
N GLN A 86 17.45 -0.38 10.80
CA GLN A 86 17.69 -1.80 10.61
C GLN A 86 18.81 -2.32 11.52
N GLN A 87 19.90 -1.59 11.68
CA GLN A 87 21.02 -1.98 12.54
C GLN A 87 20.65 -1.94 14.03
N LYS A 88 20.01 -0.87 14.48
CA LYS A 88 19.68 -0.69 15.91
C LYS A 88 18.45 -1.48 16.35
N PHE A 89 17.42 -1.55 15.53
CA PHE A 89 16.10 -2.04 15.91
C PHE A 89 15.61 -3.25 15.09
N GLY A 90 16.43 -3.79 14.18
CA GLY A 90 16.05 -4.90 13.30
C GLY A 90 15.48 -6.11 14.06
N VAL A 91 16.12 -6.52 15.14
CA VAL A 91 15.67 -7.64 15.97
C VAL A 91 14.36 -7.31 16.69
N LYS A 92 14.26 -6.10 17.26
CA LYS A 92 13.03 -5.63 17.92
C LYS A 92 11.87 -5.53 16.93
N ILE A 93 12.13 -5.02 15.73
CA ILE A 93 11.13 -4.94 14.64
C ILE A 93 10.60 -6.33 14.31
N ALA A 94 11.48 -7.32 14.15
CA ALA A 94 11.08 -8.70 13.86
C ALA A 94 10.20 -9.28 14.98
N LYS A 95 10.55 -9.09 16.24
CA LYS A 95 9.77 -9.57 17.38
C LYS A 95 8.39 -8.92 17.45
N ILE A 96 8.31 -7.60 17.31
CA ILE A 96 7.05 -6.87 17.35
C ILE A 96 6.17 -7.23 16.17
N THR A 97 6.76 -7.42 14.98
CA THR A 97 6.05 -7.86 13.78
C THR A 97 5.37 -9.22 14.01
N LYS A 98 6.08 -10.20 14.59
CA LYS A 98 5.51 -11.51 14.93
C LYS A 98 4.34 -11.40 15.90
N LYS A 99 4.42 -10.52 16.89
CA LYS A 99 3.32 -10.27 17.84
C LYS A 99 2.13 -9.56 17.21
N LEU A 100 2.37 -8.74 16.21
CA LEU A 100 1.34 -7.95 15.54
C LEU A 100 0.51 -8.78 14.54
N ILE A 101 1.10 -9.81 13.94
CA ILE A 101 0.44 -10.65 12.92
C ILE A 101 -0.89 -11.24 13.43
N PRO A 102 -1.00 -11.87 14.62
CA PRO A 102 -2.28 -12.37 15.12
C PRO A 102 -3.33 -11.28 15.29
N LYS A 103 -2.94 -10.10 15.77
CA LYS A 103 -3.84 -8.94 15.91
C LYS A 103 -4.37 -8.47 14.56
N LEU A 104 -3.51 -8.43 13.54
CA LEU A 104 -3.90 -8.06 12.18
C LEU A 104 -4.81 -9.11 11.55
N LYS A 105 -4.61 -10.39 11.81
CA LYS A 105 -5.52 -11.46 11.36
C LYS A 105 -6.92 -11.29 11.95
N ALA A 106 -7.01 -10.99 13.24
CA ALA A 106 -8.28 -10.74 13.90
C ALA A 106 -8.96 -9.48 13.32
N ALA A 107 -8.22 -8.40 13.14
CA ALA A 107 -8.72 -7.17 12.53
C ALA A 107 -9.19 -7.40 11.09
N GLU A 108 -8.47 -8.22 10.31
CA GLU A 108 -8.83 -8.57 8.93
C GLU A 108 -10.14 -9.39 8.91
N GLY A 109 -10.31 -10.33 9.81
CA GLY A 109 -11.56 -11.08 9.98
C GLY A 109 -12.75 -10.16 10.25
N GLU A 110 -12.60 -9.20 11.14
CA GLU A 110 -13.60 -8.17 11.44
C GLU A 110 -13.91 -7.30 10.22
N ARG A 111 -12.86 -6.84 9.52
CA ARG A 111 -13.01 -6.04 8.29
C ARG A 111 -13.82 -6.79 7.23
N VAL A 112 -13.53 -8.06 7.00
CA VAL A 112 -14.24 -8.89 6.04
C VAL A 112 -15.71 -9.08 6.43
N LYS A 113 -15.99 -9.30 7.70
CA LYS A 113 -17.37 -9.39 8.23
C LYS A 113 -18.15 -8.11 7.96
N LYS A 114 -17.58 -6.96 8.25
CA LYS A 114 -18.18 -5.64 7.98
C LYS A 114 -18.42 -5.43 6.49
N ALA A 115 -17.45 -5.79 5.65
CA ALA A 115 -17.57 -5.67 4.19
C ALA A 115 -18.68 -6.57 3.65
N LYS A 116 -18.84 -7.80 4.16
CA LYS A 116 -19.93 -8.70 3.79
C LYS A 116 -21.30 -8.15 4.17
N VAL A 117 -21.44 -7.58 5.36
CA VAL A 117 -22.68 -6.93 5.81
C VAL A 117 -23.05 -5.76 4.89
N ALA A 118 -22.08 -4.89 4.60
CA ALA A 118 -22.26 -3.75 3.70
C ALA A 118 -22.62 -4.21 2.27
N TYR A 119 -22.02 -5.29 1.78
CA TYR A 119 -22.32 -5.85 0.47
C TYR A 119 -23.74 -6.39 0.39
N LYS A 120 -24.21 -7.12 1.40
CA LYS A 120 -25.59 -7.61 1.49
C LYS A 120 -26.60 -6.46 1.54
N ALA A 121 -26.33 -5.45 2.36
CA ALA A 121 -27.17 -4.27 2.45
C ALA A 121 -27.28 -3.53 1.11
N GLY A 122 -26.20 -3.43 0.35
CA GLY A 122 -26.18 -2.85 -0.99
C GLY A 122 -26.95 -3.68 -2.03
N LYS A 123 -27.06 -5.00 -1.86
CA LYS A 123 -27.85 -5.88 -2.75
C LYS A 123 -29.36 -5.81 -2.49
N GLU A 124 -29.74 -5.57 -1.25
CA GLU A 124 -31.16 -5.51 -0.84
C GLU A 124 -31.82 -4.18 -1.25
N THR A 125 -31.04 -3.18 -1.59
CA THR A 125 -31.53 -1.91 -2.12
C THR A 125 -31.45 -1.86 -3.65
#